data_32991b23db847b4ba6993edb612ae261
#
_entry.id   32991b23db847b4ba6993edb612ae261
#
_cell.length_a   1.000
_cell.length_b   1.000
_cell.length_c   1.000
_cell.angle_alpha   90.00
_cell.angle_beta   90.00
_cell.angle_gamma   90.00
#
_symmetry.space_group_name_H-M   'P 1'
#
loop_
_entity.id
_entity.type
_entity.pdbx_description
1 polymer ?
#
loop_
_entity_poly.entity_id
_entity_poly.type
_entity_poly.pdbx_seq_one_letter_code
_entity_poly.pdbx_strand_id
1 'polypeptide(L)'
;MQPASMPQPVMMSQHAFKVMALSPEVSAEQPASKKLSEQKISYQKESDAKAGNLGNMTYATVSFIESEIQAEQQRTTAIVQTSDKGGYYIDVFRSRKKEGGDKTHDYFYHNLGQEMKVMDAASDKALDMKPTEELAFAGDHLYAYSYIYNKVSAEMTSSVKTQFVTRIEDEKVVATMDNQKEITMTMWMKADENRTIFEALSPANLEYERMPNQPYKVIDQPVLTFVARQKGEAWNHPFVCVYEPSSDTEPGDIASVDYFTPSEQGAVGIIVKLKDGTEQRIVCSENGKVKLN
;
A
#
# COMPACT_ATOMS: atom_id res chain seq x y z
N MET A 1 -47.64 0.04 -1.78
CA MET A 1 -46.46 -0.25 -0.97
C MET A 1 -45.24 0.21 -1.78
N GLN A 2 -44.64 1.33 -1.39
CA GLN A 2 -43.44 1.83 -2.00
C GLN A 2 -42.24 1.02 -1.45
N PRO A 3 -41.25 0.63 -2.27
CA PRO A 3 -40.08 -0.01 -1.77
C PRO A 3 -39.22 0.99 -0.96
N ALA A 4 -38.76 0.57 0.21
CA ALA A 4 -37.89 1.34 1.06
C ALA A 4 -36.58 1.66 0.33
N SER A 5 -36.21 2.94 0.32
CA SER A 5 -34.92 3.40 -0.20
C SER A 5 -33.77 2.77 0.60
N MET A 6 -32.89 2.06 -0.08
CA MET A 6 -31.64 1.60 0.53
C MET A 6 -30.79 2.81 0.97
N PRO A 7 -30.18 2.76 2.13
CA PRO A 7 -29.23 3.80 2.54
C PRO A 7 -28.05 3.84 1.59
N GLN A 8 -27.67 5.02 1.13
CA GLN A 8 -26.49 5.28 0.31
C GLN A 8 -25.23 4.85 1.09
N PRO A 9 -24.25 4.20 0.45
CA PRO A 9 -23.00 3.86 1.12
C PRO A 9 -22.24 5.14 1.49
N VAL A 10 -21.92 5.28 2.76
CA VAL A 10 -21.02 6.32 3.24
C VAL A 10 -19.62 5.98 2.71
N MET A 11 -19.12 6.82 1.81
CA MET A 11 -17.76 6.69 1.26
C MET A 11 -16.74 6.77 2.40
N MET A 12 -16.09 5.68 2.68
CA MET A 12 -14.83 5.73 3.42
C MET A 12 -13.81 6.51 2.58
N SER A 13 -13.36 7.61 3.14
CA SER A 13 -12.50 8.58 2.51
C SER A 13 -11.20 7.92 2.00
N GLN A 14 -10.94 8.11 0.72
CA GLN A 14 -9.66 7.80 0.05
C GLN A 14 -8.52 8.73 0.52
N HIS A 15 -8.41 8.99 1.82
CA HIS A 15 -7.38 9.88 2.36
C HIS A 15 -6.02 9.20 2.60
N ALA A 16 -5.85 7.95 2.19
CA ALA A 16 -4.61 7.23 2.41
C ALA A 16 -3.50 7.49 1.39
N PHE A 17 -3.77 8.16 0.27
CA PHE A 17 -2.79 8.36 -0.79
C PHE A 17 -2.70 9.81 -1.28
N LYS A 18 -2.35 10.72 -0.40
CA LYS A 18 -1.79 12.01 -0.84
C LYS A 18 -0.36 12.11 -0.36
N VAL A 19 0.54 11.47 -1.10
CA VAL A 19 1.96 11.75 -1.02
C VAL A 19 2.15 13.16 -1.58
N MET A 20 2.40 14.15 -0.73
CA MET A 20 2.88 15.44 -1.15
C MET A 20 4.34 15.29 -1.59
N ALA A 21 4.58 15.27 -2.89
CA ALA A 21 5.88 15.58 -3.44
C ALA A 21 6.17 17.05 -3.12
N LEU A 22 7.13 17.29 -2.25
CA LEU A 22 7.70 18.64 -2.04
C LEU A 22 8.64 18.92 -3.22
N SER A 23 8.17 19.66 -4.20
CA SER A 23 9.02 20.27 -5.23
C SER A 23 9.73 21.51 -4.65
N PRO A 24 10.97 21.81 -5.06
CA PRO A 24 11.66 23.01 -4.63
C PRO A 24 10.97 24.26 -5.20
N GLU A 25 11.00 25.33 -4.43
CA GLU A 25 10.31 26.60 -4.64
C GLU A 25 10.52 27.19 -6.03
N VAL A 26 9.41 27.44 -6.71
CA VAL A 26 9.31 28.48 -7.75
C VAL A 26 8.29 29.50 -7.26
N SER A 27 8.77 30.69 -6.95
CA SER A 27 7.96 31.82 -6.57
C SER A 27 7.12 32.31 -7.77
N ALA A 28 5.80 32.15 -7.69
CA ALA A 28 4.85 32.84 -8.53
C ALA A 28 3.69 33.33 -7.67
N GLU A 29 3.43 34.65 -7.72
CA GLU A 29 2.33 35.30 -7.02
C GLU A 29 0.97 34.69 -7.38
N GLN A 30 0.21 34.30 -6.38
CA GLN A 30 -1.14 33.78 -6.54
C GLN A 30 -2.19 34.89 -6.29
N PRO A 31 -3.26 34.94 -7.10
CA PRO A 31 -4.40 35.79 -6.81
C PRO A 31 -5.27 35.20 -5.68
N ALA A 32 -5.85 36.08 -4.90
CA ALA A 32 -6.60 35.85 -3.70
C ALA A 32 -7.65 34.68 -3.82
N SER A 33 -7.43 33.62 -3.06
CA SER A 33 -8.37 32.51 -2.94
C SER A 33 -9.45 32.82 -1.90
N LYS A 34 -10.72 32.55 -2.28
CA LYS A 34 -11.88 32.56 -1.40
C LYS A 34 -11.63 31.63 -0.20
N LYS A 35 -11.88 32.16 1.01
CA LYS A 35 -11.93 31.39 2.26
C LYS A 35 -12.93 30.24 2.14
N LEU A 36 -12.42 29.00 2.06
CA LEU A 36 -13.21 27.83 2.41
C LEU A 36 -13.36 27.81 3.94
N SER A 37 -14.59 27.70 4.40
CA SER A 37 -14.93 27.58 5.82
C SER A 37 -14.17 26.42 6.45
N GLU A 38 -13.44 26.71 7.53
CA GLU A 38 -12.82 25.71 8.39
C GLU A 38 -13.87 24.80 9.01
N GLN A 39 -14.14 23.66 8.41
CA GLN A 39 -14.64 22.52 9.17
C GLN A 39 -13.44 21.96 9.95
N LYS A 40 -13.36 22.30 11.22
CA LYS A 40 -12.45 21.66 12.15
C LYS A 40 -12.83 20.18 12.25
N ILE A 41 -12.12 19.33 11.52
CA ILE A 41 -12.12 17.90 11.78
C ILE A 41 -11.30 17.73 13.07
N SER A 42 -11.97 17.33 14.15
CA SER A 42 -11.40 17.22 15.51
C SER A 42 -10.40 16.06 15.71
N TYR A 43 -9.82 15.51 14.64
CA TYR A 43 -8.96 14.32 14.66
C TYR A 43 -7.46 14.61 14.84
N GLN A 44 -7.05 15.85 15.01
CA GLN A 44 -5.63 16.20 15.03
C GLN A 44 -5.16 16.64 16.41
N LYS A 45 -5.24 15.80 17.42
CA LYS A 45 -4.66 16.21 18.70
C LYS A 45 -3.25 15.67 18.99
N GLU A 46 -2.79 14.60 18.34
CA GLU A 46 -1.41 14.09 18.52
C GLU A 46 -0.91 13.36 17.26
N SER A 47 -0.59 14.07 16.21
CA SER A 47 0.20 13.51 15.10
C SER A 47 1.64 13.99 15.17
N ASP A 48 2.60 13.09 15.15
CA ASP A 48 4.03 13.39 14.97
C ASP A 48 4.43 13.01 13.54
N ALA A 49 4.96 13.97 12.79
CA ALA A 49 5.43 13.75 11.44
C ALA A 49 6.93 14.05 11.33
N LYS A 50 7.66 13.14 10.71
CA LYS A 50 9.09 13.28 10.40
C LYS A 50 9.31 13.04 8.92
N ALA A 51 10.19 13.82 8.32
CA ALA A 51 10.58 13.65 6.93
C ALA A 51 12.08 13.87 6.75
N GLY A 52 12.64 13.32 5.69
CA GLY A 52 14.06 13.49 5.38
C GLY A 52 14.38 13.16 3.93
N ASN A 53 15.50 13.68 3.48
CA ASN A 53 16.10 13.39 2.18
C ASN A 53 17.50 12.83 2.42
N LEU A 54 17.80 11.67 1.81
CA LEU A 54 19.05 10.92 1.93
C LEU A 54 19.65 10.65 0.54
N GLY A 55 19.87 11.71 -0.23
CA GLY A 55 20.39 11.60 -1.60
C GLY A 55 19.30 11.14 -2.56
N ASN A 56 19.36 9.89 -3.01
CA ASN A 56 18.37 9.30 -3.91
C ASN A 56 17.11 8.78 -3.21
N MET A 57 16.98 8.96 -1.90
CA MET A 57 15.82 8.54 -1.12
C MET A 57 15.17 9.72 -0.38
N THR A 58 13.86 9.85 -0.51
CA THR A 58 13.05 10.76 0.30
C THR A 58 12.04 9.94 1.10
N TYR A 59 11.87 10.26 2.38
CA TYR A 59 10.92 9.55 3.26
C TYR A 59 10.08 10.48 4.11
N ALA A 60 8.95 9.96 4.55
CA ALA A 60 8.09 10.56 5.57
C ALA A 60 7.58 9.49 6.53
N THR A 61 7.52 9.84 7.80
CA THR A 61 6.89 9.02 8.86
C THR A 61 5.82 9.84 9.54
N VAL A 62 4.64 9.27 9.70
CA VAL A 62 3.53 9.85 10.43
C VAL A 62 3.07 8.87 11.50
N SER A 63 2.87 9.39 12.72
CA SER A 63 2.31 8.64 13.84
C SER A 63 1.05 9.34 14.34
N PHE A 64 0.01 8.58 14.68
CA PHE A 64 -1.22 9.10 15.24
C PHE A 64 -1.92 8.04 16.09
N ILE A 65 -2.86 8.48 16.92
CA ILE A 65 -3.75 7.59 17.67
C ILE A 65 -5.13 7.67 17.01
N GLU A 66 -5.61 6.53 16.53
CA GLU A 66 -6.98 6.40 16.07
C GLU A 66 -7.90 6.46 17.31
N SER A 67 -8.81 7.44 17.35
CA SER A 67 -9.53 7.81 18.57
C SER A 67 -10.64 6.85 18.95
N GLU A 68 -11.27 6.17 17.99
CA GLU A 68 -12.42 5.30 18.26
C GLU A 68 -12.00 4.00 18.95
N ILE A 69 -10.93 3.39 18.48
CA ILE A 69 -10.41 2.13 19.00
C ILE A 69 -9.13 2.26 19.81
N GLN A 70 -8.63 3.50 20.01
CA GLN A 70 -7.39 3.82 20.70
C GLN A 70 -6.19 3.03 20.15
N ALA A 71 -6.13 2.88 18.84
CA ALA A 71 -5.01 2.25 18.17
C ALA A 71 -3.92 3.28 17.85
N GLU A 72 -2.73 3.06 18.38
CA GLU A 72 -1.52 3.77 17.99
C GLU A 72 -1.05 3.24 16.65
N GLN A 73 -0.90 4.11 15.67
CA GLN A 73 -0.47 3.77 14.32
C GLN A 73 0.73 4.61 13.91
N GLN A 74 1.65 3.99 13.20
CA GLN A 74 2.79 4.66 12.58
C GLN A 74 2.98 4.11 11.16
N ARG A 75 3.14 5.00 10.20
CA ARG A 75 3.47 4.63 8.82
C ARG A 75 4.68 5.40 8.35
N THR A 76 5.69 4.67 7.90
CA THR A 76 6.87 5.22 7.23
C THR A 76 6.81 4.85 5.76
N THR A 77 6.81 5.85 4.90
CA THR A 77 6.90 5.66 3.45
C THR A 77 8.17 6.29 2.92
N ALA A 78 8.80 5.65 1.94
CA ALA A 78 9.95 6.21 1.25
C ALA A 78 9.86 5.97 -0.26
N ILE A 79 10.46 6.87 -1.02
CA ILE A 79 10.68 6.74 -2.47
C ILE A 79 12.17 6.70 -2.68
N VAL A 80 12.66 5.69 -3.38
CA VAL A 80 14.08 5.52 -3.72
C VAL A 80 14.21 5.54 -5.24
N GLN A 81 14.97 6.48 -5.75
CA GLN A 81 15.28 6.57 -7.17
C GLN A 81 16.48 5.66 -7.48
N THR A 82 16.34 4.78 -8.46
CA THR A 82 17.39 3.85 -8.91
C THR A 82 18.05 4.31 -10.20
N SER A 83 17.28 5.01 -11.05
CA SER A 83 17.73 5.56 -12.33
C SER A 83 16.95 6.82 -12.67
N ASP A 84 17.17 7.42 -13.83
CA ASP A 84 16.41 8.60 -14.29
C ASP A 84 14.92 8.31 -14.46
N LYS A 85 14.55 7.06 -14.69
CA LYS A 85 13.17 6.62 -14.92
C LYS A 85 12.70 5.57 -13.91
N GLY A 86 13.61 4.90 -13.21
CA GLY A 86 13.35 3.79 -12.30
C GLY A 86 13.37 4.19 -10.85
N GLY A 87 12.63 3.44 -10.05
CA GLY A 87 12.60 3.61 -8.61
C GLY A 87 11.63 2.65 -7.93
N TYR A 88 11.70 2.62 -6.62
CA TYR A 88 10.81 1.79 -5.81
C TYR A 88 10.33 2.54 -4.58
N TYR A 89 9.29 2.02 -3.98
CA TYR A 89 8.67 2.57 -2.77
C TYR A 89 8.87 1.60 -1.61
N ILE A 90 8.99 2.15 -0.41
CA ILE A 90 8.99 1.40 0.84
C ILE A 90 7.78 1.83 1.65
N ASP A 91 7.14 0.88 2.29
CA ASP A 91 6.05 1.12 3.21
C ASP A 91 6.23 0.24 4.46
N VAL A 92 6.40 0.87 5.61
CA VAL A 92 6.46 0.21 6.91
C VAL A 92 5.29 0.69 7.74
N PHE A 93 4.35 -0.19 8.01
CA PHE A 93 3.16 0.12 8.80
C PHE A 93 3.19 -0.63 10.13
N ARG A 94 2.98 0.11 11.22
CA ARG A 94 2.90 -0.38 12.59
C ARG A 94 1.55 -0.02 13.17
N SER A 95 1.00 -0.93 13.97
CA SER A 95 -0.25 -0.67 14.68
C SER A 95 -0.34 -1.51 15.94
N ARG A 96 -0.83 -0.90 17.04
CA ARG A 96 -1.16 -1.60 18.28
C ARG A 96 -2.25 -0.84 19.04
N LYS A 97 -3.00 -1.53 19.87
CA LYS A 97 -3.84 -0.86 20.86
C LYS A 97 -2.98 -0.30 21.98
N LYS A 98 -3.26 0.93 22.39
CA LYS A 98 -2.53 1.62 23.47
C LYS A 98 -2.61 0.88 24.80
N GLU A 99 -3.75 0.24 25.06
CA GLU A 99 -4.03 -0.51 26.29
C GLU A 99 -3.84 -2.03 26.14
N GLY A 100 -3.32 -2.47 24.98
CA GLY A 100 -3.18 -3.89 24.65
C GLY A 100 -4.51 -4.57 24.30
N GLY A 101 -4.48 -5.89 24.25
CA GLY A 101 -5.65 -6.70 23.87
C GLY A 101 -5.94 -6.69 22.37
N ASP A 102 -4.90 -6.52 21.57
CA ASP A 102 -4.97 -6.61 20.12
C ASP A 102 -5.44 -8.00 19.69
N LYS A 103 -6.41 -8.03 18.77
CA LYS A 103 -6.87 -9.28 18.14
C LYS A 103 -6.20 -9.48 16.80
N THR A 104 -6.41 -8.54 15.89
CA THR A 104 -5.87 -8.57 14.53
C THR A 104 -5.64 -7.15 14.03
N HIS A 105 -4.65 -7.01 13.16
CA HIS A 105 -4.40 -5.81 12.36
C HIS A 105 -4.31 -6.24 10.90
N ASP A 106 -4.98 -5.51 10.02
CA ASP A 106 -5.02 -5.81 8.59
C ASP A 106 -4.32 -4.71 7.79
N TYR A 107 -3.44 -5.13 6.90
CA TYR A 107 -2.80 -4.31 5.89
C TYR A 107 -3.48 -4.56 4.56
N PHE A 108 -4.11 -3.54 4.00
CA PHE A 108 -4.80 -3.61 2.71
C PHE A 108 -3.97 -2.95 1.62
N TYR A 109 -3.89 -3.62 0.48
CA TYR A 109 -3.40 -3.05 -0.76
C TYR A 109 -4.38 -3.34 -1.89
N HIS A 110 -4.78 -2.29 -2.58
CA HIS A 110 -5.69 -2.36 -3.73
C HIS A 110 -4.96 -1.92 -4.98
N ASN A 111 -5.12 -2.66 -6.06
CA ASN A 111 -4.56 -2.31 -7.36
C ASN A 111 -5.60 -2.51 -8.46
N LEU A 112 -5.58 -1.63 -9.46
CA LEU A 112 -6.29 -1.87 -10.70
C LEU A 112 -5.53 -2.93 -11.51
N GLY A 113 -6.24 -3.76 -12.25
CA GLY A 113 -5.63 -4.77 -13.10
C GLY A 113 -6.51 -6.00 -13.29
N GLN A 114 -6.02 -6.92 -14.07
CA GLN A 114 -6.75 -8.13 -14.43
C GLN A 114 -6.21 -9.38 -13.76
N GLU A 115 -4.99 -9.31 -13.20
CA GLU A 115 -4.33 -10.50 -12.66
C GLU A 115 -3.52 -10.14 -11.42
N MET A 116 -3.61 -10.97 -10.39
CA MET A 116 -2.74 -10.95 -9.21
C MET A 116 -2.05 -12.31 -9.08
N LYS A 117 -0.73 -12.29 -8.84
CA LYS A 117 0.08 -13.49 -8.64
C LYS A 117 0.78 -13.37 -7.30
N VAL A 118 0.46 -14.27 -6.39
CA VAL A 118 1.09 -14.34 -5.07
C VAL A 118 2.08 -15.50 -5.04
N MET A 119 3.34 -15.20 -4.76
CA MET A 119 4.46 -16.14 -4.87
C MET A 119 5.36 -16.07 -3.64
N ASP A 120 6.07 -17.15 -3.37
CA ASP A 120 7.24 -17.13 -2.48
C ASP A 120 8.34 -16.24 -3.07
N ALA A 121 8.86 -15.28 -2.28
CA ALA A 121 9.77 -14.25 -2.80
C ALA A 121 11.15 -14.80 -3.19
N ALA A 122 11.57 -15.94 -2.63
CA ALA A 122 12.88 -16.52 -2.90
C ALA A 122 12.90 -17.46 -4.10
N SER A 123 11.77 -18.16 -4.33
CA SER A 123 11.69 -19.21 -5.35
C SER A 123 10.81 -18.87 -6.55
N ASP A 124 10.08 -17.78 -6.49
CA ASP A 124 9.06 -17.37 -7.49
C ASP A 124 7.96 -18.42 -7.72
N LYS A 125 7.80 -19.38 -6.81
CA LYS A 125 6.74 -20.38 -6.88
C LYS A 125 5.44 -19.79 -6.37
N ALA A 126 4.36 -19.98 -7.12
CA ALA A 126 3.02 -19.60 -6.69
C ALA A 126 2.68 -20.27 -5.34
N LEU A 127 2.07 -19.50 -4.45
CA LEU A 127 1.60 -20.04 -3.18
C LEU A 127 0.34 -20.89 -3.38
N ASP A 128 0.25 -21.97 -2.61
CA ASP A 128 -0.94 -22.82 -2.56
C ASP A 128 -2.00 -22.18 -1.64
N MET A 129 -2.75 -21.23 -2.18
CA MET A 129 -3.80 -20.53 -1.45
C MET A 129 -5.12 -21.30 -1.49
N LYS A 130 -5.86 -21.29 -0.39
CA LYS A 130 -7.11 -22.04 -0.24
C LYS A 130 -8.30 -21.11 -0.08
N PRO A 131 -9.48 -21.45 -0.62
CA PRO A 131 -10.72 -20.71 -0.36
C PRO A 131 -10.93 -20.52 1.15
N THR A 132 -11.40 -19.32 1.52
CA THR A 132 -11.62 -18.95 2.92
C THR A 132 -12.87 -18.10 3.11
N GLU A 133 -13.51 -18.25 4.26
CA GLU A 133 -14.60 -17.40 4.72
C GLU A 133 -14.12 -16.26 5.64
N GLU A 134 -12.83 -16.20 5.94
CA GLU A 134 -12.27 -15.09 6.69
C GLU A 134 -12.41 -13.76 5.92
N LEU A 135 -12.07 -12.64 6.52
CA LEU A 135 -12.35 -11.29 6.01
C LEU A 135 -13.86 -11.11 5.76
N ALA A 136 -14.69 -11.59 6.67
CA ALA A 136 -16.13 -11.46 6.63
C ALA A 136 -16.60 -10.31 7.52
N PHE A 137 -17.80 -9.83 7.27
CA PHE A 137 -18.48 -8.89 8.17
C PHE A 137 -18.55 -9.47 9.60
N ALA A 138 -18.08 -8.72 10.57
CA ALA A 138 -17.98 -9.16 11.96
C ALA A 138 -18.57 -8.13 12.96
N GLY A 139 -19.47 -7.25 12.51
CA GLY A 139 -20.13 -6.25 13.37
C GLY A 139 -20.01 -4.81 12.80
N ASP A 140 -20.52 -3.85 13.53
CA ASP A 140 -20.81 -2.50 13.10
C ASP A 140 -19.68 -1.75 12.39
N HIS A 141 -18.43 -1.97 12.80
CA HIS A 141 -17.26 -1.27 12.23
C HIS A 141 -16.60 -2.01 11.06
N LEU A 142 -16.98 -3.26 10.80
CA LEU A 142 -16.35 -4.11 9.79
C LEU A 142 -17.27 -4.47 8.62
N TYR A 143 -18.36 -3.73 8.42
CA TYR A 143 -19.28 -4.00 7.32
C TYR A 143 -18.63 -3.87 5.93
N ALA A 144 -17.54 -3.10 5.80
CA ALA A 144 -16.79 -2.98 4.55
C ALA A 144 -16.20 -4.31 4.08
N TYR A 145 -15.90 -5.23 4.99
CA TYR A 145 -15.44 -6.58 4.64
C TYR A 145 -16.49 -7.39 3.87
N SER A 146 -17.77 -7.07 3.99
CA SER A 146 -18.85 -7.71 3.23
C SER A 146 -18.76 -7.48 1.72
N TYR A 147 -18.03 -6.48 1.28
CA TYR A 147 -17.81 -6.20 -0.14
C TYR A 147 -16.64 -6.98 -0.74
N ILE A 148 -15.82 -7.63 0.08
CA ILE A 148 -14.66 -8.42 -0.36
C ILE A 148 -15.15 -9.83 -0.70
N TYR A 149 -14.81 -10.33 -1.87
CA TYR A 149 -15.27 -11.63 -2.37
C TYR A 149 -14.17 -12.39 -3.12
N ASN A 150 -14.46 -13.64 -3.53
CA ASN A 150 -13.49 -14.55 -4.17
C ASN A 150 -12.19 -14.70 -3.37
N LYS A 151 -12.35 -14.90 -2.07
CA LYS A 151 -11.25 -14.89 -1.12
C LYS A 151 -10.53 -16.22 -1.07
N VAL A 152 -9.22 -16.19 -1.21
CA VAL A 152 -8.32 -17.30 -0.89
C VAL A 152 -7.25 -16.82 0.09
N SER A 153 -6.72 -17.74 0.91
CA SER A 153 -5.71 -17.39 1.91
C SER A 153 -4.63 -18.45 2.06
N ALA A 154 -3.49 -18.03 2.59
CA ALA A 154 -2.41 -18.87 3.05
C ALA A 154 -1.75 -18.27 4.29
N GLU A 155 -1.24 -19.12 5.18
CA GLU A 155 -0.36 -18.69 6.27
C GLU A 155 1.00 -18.26 5.67
N MET A 156 1.53 -17.16 6.16
CA MET A 156 2.77 -16.60 5.67
C MET A 156 3.99 -17.26 6.33
N THR A 157 4.56 -18.26 5.68
CA THR A 157 5.74 -19.00 6.19
C THR A 157 7.07 -18.46 5.70
N SER A 158 7.05 -17.64 4.65
CA SER A 158 8.20 -16.96 4.05
C SER A 158 7.79 -15.60 3.51
N SER A 159 8.75 -14.74 3.17
CA SER A 159 8.46 -13.48 2.48
C SER A 159 7.79 -13.76 1.15
N VAL A 160 6.82 -12.92 0.79
CA VAL A 160 6.04 -13.08 -0.44
C VAL A 160 6.37 -12.01 -1.45
N LYS A 161 6.25 -12.38 -2.71
CA LYS A 161 6.25 -11.47 -3.86
C LYS A 161 4.88 -11.54 -4.53
N THR A 162 4.24 -10.38 -4.66
CA THR A 162 2.94 -10.28 -5.33
C THR A 162 3.07 -9.37 -6.54
N GLN A 163 2.58 -9.83 -7.67
CA GLN A 163 2.50 -9.04 -8.90
C GLN A 163 1.05 -8.71 -9.23
N PHE A 164 0.78 -7.44 -9.48
CA PHE A 164 -0.50 -6.92 -9.93
C PHE A 164 -0.32 -6.45 -11.37
N VAL A 165 -0.98 -7.13 -12.30
CA VAL A 165 -0.78 -6.91 -13.74
C VAL A 165 -1.97 -6.18 -14.34
N THR A 166 -1.70 -5.06 -14.98
CA THR A 166 -2.67 -4.25 -15.73
C THR A 166 -2.33 -4.29 -17.20
N ARG A 167 -3.23 -4.85 -18.03
CA ARG A 167 -3.12 -4.88 -19.49
C ARG A 167 -3.97 -3.78 -20.09
N ILE A 168 -3.39 -3.04 -21.04
CA ILE A 168 -4.01 -1.92 -21.72
C ILE A 168 -4.33 -2.37 -23.15
N GLU A 169 -5.63 -2.50 -23.43
CA GLU A 169 -6.12 -2.97 -24.74
C GLU A 169 -6.40 -1.84 -25.73
N ASP A 170 -6.66 -0.62 -25.24
CA ASP A 170 -6.97 0.52 -26.09
C ASP A 170 -5.69 1.12 -26.69
N GLU A 171 -5.51 0.95 -28.00
CA GLU A 171 -4.34 1.42 -28.73
C GLU A 171 -4.11 2.94 -28.62
N LYS A 172 -5.17 3.74 -28.46
CA LYS A 172 -5.04 5.18 -28.28
C LYS A 172 -4.42 5.52 -26.92
N VAL A 173 -4.76 4.74 -25.92
CA VAL A 173 -4.19 4.86 -24.59
C VAL A 173 -2.74 4.42 -24.60
N VAL A 174 -2.46 3.26 -25.17
CA VAL A 174 -1.10 2.73 -25.38
C VAL A 174 -0.22 3.81 -26.03
N ALA A 175 -0.71 4.50 -27.05
CA ALA A 175 0.03 5.57 -27.72
C ALA A 175 0.32 6.80 -26.82
N THR A 176 -0.48 7.02 -25.77
CA THR A 176 -0.24 8.12 -24.81
C THR A 176 0.64 7.71 -23.63
N MET A 177 0.96 6.42 -23.51
CA MET A 177 1.73 5.83 -22.42
C MET A 177 3.05 5.21 -22.92
N ASP A 178 3.77 5.91 -23.77
CA ASP A 178 5.05 5.47 -24.33
C ASP A 178 5.02 4.04 -24.93
N ASN A 179 3.87 3.67 -25.50
CA ASN A 179 3.56 2.35 -26.07
C ASN A 179 3.58 1.18 -25.06
N GLN A 180 3.43 1.47 -23.79
CA GLN A 180 3.27 0.44 -22.76
C GLN A 180 1.93 -0.28 -22.91
N LYS A 181 1.95 -1.59 -23.00
CA LYS A 181 0.76 -2.45 -23.10
C LYS A 181 0.47 -3.22 -21.82
N GLU A 182 1.49 -3.43 -21.02
CA GLU A 182 1.37 -4.09 -19.71
C GLU A 182 2.15 -3.30 -18.66
N ILE A 183 1.48 -3.01 -17.54
CA ILE A 183 2.07 -2.39 -16.36
C ILE A 183 1.95 -3.39 -15.22
N THR A 184 3.03 -3.60 -14.51
CA THR A 184 3.08 -4.47 -13.33
C THR A 184 3.51 -3.67 -12.12
N MET A 185 2.74 -3.75 -11.03
CA MET A 185 3.21 -3.39 -9.70
C MET A 185 3.69 -4.66 -9.01
N THR A 186 4.96 -4.74 -8.69
CA THR A 186 5.51 -5.84 -7.88
C THR A 186 5.66 -5.38 -6.43
N MET A 187 5.11 -6.15 -5.52
CA MET A 187 5.21 -5.93 -4.07
C MET A 187 5.97 -7.09 -3.43
N TRP A 188 6.99 -6.80 -2.65
CA TRP A 188 7.63 -7.76 -1.73
C TRP A 188 7.19 -7.43 -0.31
N MET A 189 6.73 -8.42 0.44
CA MET A 189 6.35 -8.26 1.85
C MET A 189 7.17 -9.20 2.73
N LYS A 190 7.71 -8.63 3.80
CA LYS A 190 8.45 -9.35 4.84
C LYS A 190 7.55 -10.39 5.51
N ALA A 191 8.06 -11.62 5.65
CA ALA A 191 7.44 -12.63 6.50
C ALA A 191 7.40 -12.18 7.96
N ASP A 192 6.33 -12.59 8.64
CA ASP A 192 6.27 -12.50 10.09
C ASP A 192 5.44 -13.65 10.65
N GLU A 193 5.67 -14.00 11.91
CA GLU A 193 4.90 -15.06 12.56
C GLU A 193 3.43 -14.63 12.77
N ASN A 194 2.52 -15.60 12.79
CA ASN A 194 1.09 -15.37 12.98
C ASN A 194 0.45 -14.43 11.93
N ARG A 195 1.01 -14.42 10.74
CA ARG A 195 0.51 -13.63 9.61
C ARG A 195 -0.16 -14.51 8.57
N THR A 196 -1.37 -14.15 8.20
CA THR A 196 -2.13 -14.74 7.10
C THR A 196 -2.23 -13.75 5.96
N ILE A 197 -2.05 -14.19 4.74
CA ILE A 197 -2.25 -13.38 3.53
C ILE A 197 -3.49 -13.84 2.78
N PHE A 198 -4.13 -12.89 2.12
CA PHE A 198 -5.35 -13.11 1.34
C PHE A 198 -5.20 -12.47 -0.03
N GLU A 199 -5.63 -13.21 -1.02
CA GLU A 199 -5.96 -12.69 -2.34
C GLU A 199 -7.49 -12.63 -2.43
N ALA A 200 -8.00 -11.51 -2.91
CA ALA A 200 -9.43 -11.26 -2.98
C ALA A 200 -9.76 -10.24 -4.06
N LEU A 201 -11.04 -10.03 -4.27
CA LEU A 201 -11.58 -8.98 -5.12
C LEU A 201 -12.44 -8.02 -4.30
N SER A 202 -12.36 -6.74 -4.62
CA SER A 202 -13.28 -5.71 -4.18
C SER A 202 -14.11 -5.21 -5.36
N PRO A 203 -15.29 -4.59 -5.12
CA PRO A 203 -16.11 -4.04 -6.19
C PRO A 203 -15.35 -3.06 -7.08
N ALA A 204 -15.73 -2.99 -8.34
CA ALA A 204 -15.23 -2.00 -9.28
C ALA A 204 -15.49 -0.57 -8.75
N ASN A 205 -14.57 0.34 -9.01
CA ASN A 205 -14.73 1.73 -8.61
C ASN A 205 -15.57 2.49 -9.66
N LEU A 206 -16.86 2.59 -9.43
CA LEU A 206 -17.81 3.25 -10.32
C LEU A 206 -17.59 4.77 -10.48
N GLU A 207 -16.80 5.39 -9.62
CA GLU A 207 -16.44 6.81 -9.78
C GLU A 207 -15.69 7.08 -11.10
N TYR A 208 -14.95 6.10 -11.60
CA TYR A 208 -14.27 6.22 -12.89
C TYR A 208 -15.23 6.32 -14.08
N GLU A 209 -16.43 5.75 -14.02
CA GLU A 209 -17.45 5.89 -15.07
C GLU A 209 -17.85 7.34 -15.31
N ARG A 210 -17.70 8.19 -14.30
CA ARG A 210 -18.09 9.61 -14.33
C ARG A 210 -16.96 10.52 -14.81
N MET A 211 -15.73 10.01 -14.93
CA MET A 211 -14.60 10.79 -15.39
C MET A 211 -14.54 10.79 -16.93
N PRO A 212 -14.61 11.95 -17.59
CA PRO A 212 -14.43 12.03 -19.03
C PRO A 212 -12.99 11.60 -19.40
N ASN A 213 -12.84 10.88 -20.50
CA ASN A 213 -11.55 10.47 -21.07
C ASN A 213 -10.77 9.46 -20.23
N GLN A 214 -11.44 8.49 -19.64
CA GLN A 214 -10.73 7.36 -19.00
C GLN A 214 -9.95 6.58 -20.04
N PRO A 215 -8.64 6.40 -19.80
CA PRO A 215 -7.77 5.87 -20.82
C PRO A 215 -7.90 4.35 -21.03
N TYR A 216 -8.51 3.59 -20.14
CA TYR A 216 -8.63 2.13 -20.26
C TYR A 216 -9.88 1.58 -19.59
N LYS A 217 -10.37 0.47 -20.10
CA LYS A 217 -11.56 -0.22 -19.59
C LYS A 217 -11.27 -1.10 -18.34
N VAL A 218 -10.39 -0.69 -17.44
CA VAL A 218 -10.25 -1.35 -16.12
C VAL A 218 -11.35 -0.98 -15.15
N ILE A 219 -12.22 -0.07 -15.54
CA ILE A 219 -13.28 0.54 -14.74
C ILE A 219 -14.35 -0.47 -14.34
N ASP A 220 -14.75 -1.32 -15.29
CA ASP A 220 -15.79 -2.33 -15.10
C ASP A 220 -15.26 -3.60 -14.42
N GLN A 221 -13.99 -3.60 -14.01
CA GLN A 221 -13.36 -4.76 -13.43
C GLN A 221 -13.26 -4.64 -11.91
N PRO A 222 -13.36 -5.75 -11.19
CA PRO A 222 -13.09 -5.79 -9.76
C PRO A 222 -11.69 -5.28 -9.45
N VAL A 223 -11.55 -4.62 -8.30
CA VAL A 223 -10.25 -4.18 -7.80
C VAL A 223 -9.54 -5.37 -7.19
N LEU A 224 -8.32 -5.63 -7.65
CA LEU A 224 -7.43 -6.64 -7.06
C LEU A 224 -7.11 -6.22 -5.62
N THR A 225 -7.37 -7.09 -4.67
CA THR A 225 -7.26 -6.79 -3.25
C THR A 225 -6.36 -7.80 -2.57
N PHE A 226 -5.20 -7.34 -2.13
CA PHE A 226 -4.30 -8.09 -1.28
C PHE A 226 -4.50 -7.66 0.17
N VAL A 227 -4.58 -8.61 1.10
CA VAL A 227 -4.64 -8.32 2.54
C VAL A 227 -3.61 -9.16 3.26
N ALA A 228 -2.88 -8.55 4.20
CA ALA A 228 -2.08 -9.26 5.17
C ALA A 228 -2.65 -9.00 6.56
N ARG A 229 -3.02 -10.07 7.27
CA ARG A 229 -3.57 -10.05 8.63
C ARG A 229 -2.53 -10.50 9.63
N GLN A 230 -2.16 -9.64 10.55
CA GLN A 230 -1.35 -9.97 11.70
C GLN A 230 -2.28 -10.34 12.88
N LYS A 231 -2.14 -11.55 13.44
CA LYS A 231 -2.79 -11.92 14.71
C LYS A 231 -1.97 -11.33 15.87
N GLY A 232 -2.65 -10.68 16.81
CA GLY A 232 -2.00 -9.89 17.84
C GLY A 232 -1.64 -8.48 17.35
N GLU A 233 -0.68 -7.84 18.01
CA GLU A 233 -0.24 -6.50 17.67
C GLU A 233 0.70 -6.49 16.45
N ALA A 234 0.70 -5.40 15.71
CA ALA A 234 1.54 -5.20 14.53
C ALA A 234 2.57 -4.06 14.74
N TRP A 235 2.93 -3.77 15.98
CA TRP A 235 3.96 -2.76 16.28
C TRP A 235 5.36 -3.37 16.22
N ASN A 236 5.57 -4.49 16.92
CA ASN A 236 6.81 -5.25 16.88
C ASN A 236 6.85 -6.23 15.70
N HIS A 237 5.68 -6.52 15.11
CA HIS A 237 5.48 -7.32 13.91
C HIS A 237 4.98 -6.46 12.73
N PRO A 238 5.72 -5.41 12.33
CA PRO A 238 5.22 -4.45 11.34
C PRO A 238 5.04 -5.09 9.97
N PHE A 239 4.10 -4.52 9.20
CA PHE A 239 4.02 -4.79 7.77
C PHE A 239 5.13 -4.01 7.08
N VAL A 240 6.01 -4.71 6.37
CA VAL A 240 7.17 -4.15 5.69
C VAL A 240 7.10 -4.53 4.23
N CYS A 241 6.87 -3.55 3.37
CA CYS A 241 6.70 -3.76 1.94
C CYS A 241 7.69 -2.93 1.12
N VAL A 242 8.10 -3.49 -0.01
CA VAL A 242 8.80 -2.79 -1.08
C VAL A 242 7.95 -2.92 -2.34
N TYR A 243 7.77 -1.84 -3.07
CA TYR A 243 6.94 -1.78 -4.28
C TYR A 243 7.74 -1.25 -5.45
N GLU A 244 7.71 -1.94 -6.57
CA GLU A 244 8.34 -1.51 -7.80
C GLU A 244 7.34 -1.51 -8.95
N PRO A 245 7.04 -0.35 -9.56
CA PRO A 245 6.33 -0.31 -10.83
C PRO A 245 7.28 -0.69 -11.97
N SER A 246 6.76 -1.43 -12.94
CA SER A 246 7.47 -1.78 -14.16
C SER A 246 6.50 -1.91 -15.33
N SER A 247 7.00 -1.99 -16.56
CA SER A 247 6.19 -2.23 -17.73
C SER A 247 6.90 -3.14 -18.73
N ASP A 248 6.20 -3.49 -19.81
CA ASP A 248 6.77 -4.24 -20.91
C ASP A 248 7.86 -3.47 -21.69
N THR A 249 7.89 -2.14 -21.59
CA THR A 249 8.92 -1.29 -22.19
C THR A 249 9.96 -0.78 -21.19
N GLU A 250 9.65 -0.73 -19.92
CA GLU A 250 10.54 -0.29 -18.85
C GLU A 250 10.54 -1.32 -17.71
N PRO A 251 11.41 -2.34 -17.79
CA PRO A 251 11.48 -3.38 -16.76
C PRO A 251 12.03 -2.82 -15.47
N GLY A 252 11.51 -3.32 -14.34
CA GLY A 252 11.98 -2.92 -13.00
C GLY A 252 13.46 -3.22 -12.78
N ASP A 253 14.08 -2.49 -11.87
CA ASP A 253 15.50 -2.55 -11.53
C ASP A 253 15.81 -3.57 -10.43
N ILE A 254 14.81 -3.98 -9.62
CA ILE A 254 15.00 -4.88 -8.48
C ILE A 254 15.23 -6.32 -8.97
N ALA A 255 16.31 -6.93 -8.46
CA ALA A 255 16.60 -8.35 -8.62
C ALA A 255 16.03 -9.17 -7.45
N SER A 256 16.21 -8.70 -6.21
CA SER A 256 15.65 -9.34 -5.01
C SER A 256 15.45 -8.34 -3.88
N VAL A 257 14.56 -8.69 -2.96
CA VAL A 257 14.37 -8.00 -1.68
C VAL A 257 14.52 -9.00 -0.56
N ASP A 258 15.43 -8.70 0.35
CA ASP A 258 15.69 -9.47 1.57
C ASP A 258 15.44 -8.58 2.80
N TYR A 259 15.33 -9.20 3.96
CA TYR A 259 15.10 -8.50 5.21
C TYR A 259 16.09 -8.96 6.28
N PHE A 260 16.46 -8.06 7.18
CA PHE A 260 17.36 -8.37 8.29
C PHE A 260 16.89 -7.67 9.57
N THR A 261 17.38 -8.17 10.70
CA THR A 261 17.13 -7.54 12.01
C THR A 261 18.27 -6.60 12.33
N PRO A 262 18.05 -5.27 12.38
CA PRO A 262 19.05 -4.32 12.80
C PRO A 262 19.42 -4.49 14.28
N SER A 263 20.58 -3.95 14.70
CA SER A 263 20.95 -3.90 16.12
C SER A 263 20.14 -2.89 16.93
N GLU A 264 19.50 -1.91 16.28
CA GLU A 264 18.61 -0.95 16.91
C GLU A 264 17.28 -1.65 17.23
N GLN A 265 16.90 -1.65 18.52
CA GLN A 265 15.66 -2.30 18.97
C GLN A 265 14.44 -1.67 18.28
N GLY A 266 13.51 -2.52 17.88
CA GLY A 266 12.28 -2.12 17.19
C GLY A 266 12.47 -1.65 15.74
N ALA A 267 13.71 -1.55 15.25
CA ALA A 267 13.96 -1.21 13.85
C ALA A 267 13.74 -2.41 12.92
N VAL A 268 13.39 -2.12 11.67
CA VAL A 268 13.34 -3.10 10.59
C VAL A 268 14.37 -2.79 9.53
N GLY A 269 14.99 -3.84 8.99
CA GLY A 269 16.01 -3.75 7.96
C GLY A 269 15.53 -4.35 6.64
N ILE A 270 15.81 -3.65 5.55
CA ILE A 270 15.47 -4.04 4.18
C ILE A 270 16.76 -4.04 3.36
N ILE A 271 16.96 -5.07 2.57
CA ILE A 271 18.04 -5.16 1.59
C ILE A 271 17.41 -5.25 0.22
N VAL A 272 17.66 -4.25 -0.62
CA VAL A 272 17.24 -4.26 -2.02
C VAL A 272 18.47 -4.47 -2.88
N LYS A 273 18.47 -5.55 -3.66
CA LYS A 273 19.51 -5.83 -4.65
C LYS A 273 19.00 -5.48 -6.03
N LEU A 274 19.71 -4.64 -6.73
CA LEU A 274 19.39 -4.25 -8.09
C LEU A 274 20.04 -5.20 -9.11
N LYS A 275 19.50 -5.23 -10.31
CA LYS A 275 19.98 -6.07 -11.42
C LYS A 275 21.40 -5.71 -11.89
N ASP A 276 21.84 -4.48 -11.64
CA ASP A 276 23.21 -4.02 -11.91
C ASP A 276 24.25 -4.49 -10.86
N GLY A 277 23.80 -5.17 -9.82
CA GLY A 277 24.62 -5.65 -8.71
C GLY A 277 24.70 -4.70 -7.52
N THR A 278 24.10 -3.52 -7.60
CA THR A 278 24.04 -2.58 -6.46
C THR A 278 23.19 -3.16 -5.33
N GLU A 279 23.65 -3.02 -4.10
CA GLU A 279 22.91 -3.39 -2.89
C GLU A 279 22.63 -2.12 -2.05
N GLN A 280 21.39 -1.93 -1.69
CA GLN A 280 20.93 -0.83 -0.85
C GLN A 280 20.40 -1.39 0.47
N ARG A 281 20.90 -0.89 1.60
CA ARG A 281 20.47 -1.30 2.93
C ARG A 281 19.72 -0.17 3.61
N ILE A 282 18.46 -0.40 3.88
CA ILE A 282 17.57 0.58 4.49
C ILE A 282 17.21 0.10 5.91
N VAL A 283 17.29 1.01 6.87
CA VAL A 283 16.85 0.78 8.25
C VAL A 283 15.77 1.78 8.60
N CYS A 284 14.58 1.29 8.92
CA CYS A 284 13.46 2.08 9.40
C CYS A 284 13.33 1.89 10.92
N SER A 285 13.67 2.93 11.67
CA SER A 285 13.63 2.92 13.13
C SER A 285 12.20 3.08 13.66
N GLU A 286 11.92 2.53 14.83
CA GLU A 286 10.64 2.73 15.53
C GLU A 286 10.36 4.21 15.82
N ASN A 287 11.40 5.01 16.03
CA ASN A 287 11.26 6.46 16.24
C ASN A 287 10.98 7.26 14.96
N GLY A 288 10.73 6.60 13.84
CA GLY A 288 10.37 7.21 12.56
C GLY A 288 11.54 7.76 11.74
N LYS A 289 12.79 7.48 12.12
CA LYS A 289 13.97 7.81 11.31
C LYS A 289 14.26 6.70 10.32
N VAL A 290 14.75 7.09 9.15
CA VAL A 290 15.20 6.17 8.11
C VAL A 290 16.68 6.42 7.84
N LYS A 291 17.43 5.33 7.62
CA LYS A 291 18.86 5.36 7.20
C LYS A 291 19.00 4.56 5.92
N LEU A 292 19.80 5.05 5.00
CA LEU A 292 20.21 4.38 3.77
C LEU A 292 21.74 4.21 3.80
N ASN A 293 22.22 2.98 3.58
CA ASN A 293 23.63 2.63 3.52
C ASN A 293 23.94 1.90 2.20
#